data_b27f7a9f9d35f4f474d8b18925bc5680
#
_entry.id   b27f7a9f9d35f4f474d8b18925bc5680
#
_cell.length_a   1.000
_cell.length_b   1.000
_cell.length_c   1.000
_cell.angle_alpha   90.00
_cell.angle_beta   90.00
_cell.angle_gamma   90.00
#
_symmetry.space_group_name_H-M   'P 1'
#
loop_
_entity.id
_entity.type
_entity.pdbx_description
1 polymer ?
#
loop_
_entity_poly.entity_id
_entity_poly.type
_entity_poly.pdbx_seq_one_letter_code
_entity_poly.pdbx_strand_id
1 'polypeptide(L)'
;MNLNRFVFFLFFLLLFPLFISVSCKKKSQFFPENLIKVRVKKVLDGDTVILENGERLRYVSIDTPELHTPKNVLYIFAFSAYKLNKKLVEGKTFYLELSIRKRDKYGRLLGELYFENGTSVSEIIVKEGLAFVCYYPGSSKYYKKYLPLQRKALKERKGIFSLLNRQPKDIIYIGNKKSKRFHHPACPEVKKIKRKIYFKSLEEAFLKGYCPSRECFDLIFSF
;
A
#
# COMPACT_ATOMS: atom_id res chain seq x y z
N MET A 1 -93.46 9.16 -1.78
CA MET A 1 -92.47 10.10 -1.25
C MET A 1 -91.28 9.27 -0.86
N ASN A 2 -90.25 9.28 -1.66
CA ASN A 2 -89.17 8.29 -1.66
C ASN A 2 -87.90 8.86 -1.02
N LEU A 3 -87.39 8.13 -0.09
CA LEU A 3 -86.15 8.45 0.56
C LEU A 3 -85.05 7.55 0.00
N ASN A 4 -84.20 8.12 -0.83
CA ASN A 4 -82.98 7.39 -1.33
C ASN A 4 -81.88 7.32 -0.29
N ARG A 5 -81.53 6.07 0.06
CA ARG A 5 -80.39 5.77 0.92
C ARG A 5 -79.16 5.63 0.01
N PHE A 6 -78.23 6.60 0.09
CA PHE A 6 -76.93 6.51 -0.47
C PHE A 6 -76.04 5.72 0.46
N VAL A 7 -75.60 4.56 0.05
CA VAL A 7 -74.59 3.75 0.75
C VAL A 7 -73.20 4.19 0.29
N PHE A 8 -72.47 4.84 1.18
CA PHE A 8 -71.06 5.16 0.99
C PHE A 8 -70.22 3.91 1.29
N PHE A 9 -69.63 3.28 0.27
CA PHE A 9 -68.59 2.28 0.43
C PHE A 9 -67.25 2.97 0.67
N LEU A 10 -66.77 2.91 1.93
CA LEU A 10 -65.44 3.35 2.32
C LEU A 10 -64.45 2.28 1.88
N PHE A 11 -63.71 2.53 0.80
CA PHE A 11 -62.56 1.73 0.43
C PHE A 11 -61.37 2.12 1.34
N PHE A 12 -61.15 1.31 2.35
CA PHE A 12 -59.93 1.40 3.20
C PHE A 12 -58.75 0.77 2.42
N LEU A 13 -58.01 1.61 1.67
CA LEU A 13 -56.77 1.22 1.06
C LEU A 13 -55.71 1.07 2.15
N LEU A 14 -55.45 -0.17 2.58
CA LEU A 14 -54.32 -0.55 3.42
C LEU A 14 -53.03 -0.35 2.64
N LEU A 15 -52.42 0.82 2.77
CA LEU A 15 -51.03 1.06 2.37
C LEU A 15 -50.12 0.24 3.30
N PHE A 16 -49.76 -0.96 2.87
CA PHE A 16 -48.71 -1.75 3.47
C PHE A 16 -47.38 -1.12 3.05
N PRO A 17 -46.59 -0.53 4.00
CA PRO A 17 -45.26 -0.07 3.62
C PRO A 17 -44.40 -1.29 3.31
N LEU A 18 -44.06 -1.44 2.03
CA LEU A 18 -43.05 -2.39 1.58
C LEU A 18 -41.72 -1.96 2.19
N PHE A 19 -41.37 -2.50 3.37
CA PHE A 19 -40.00 -2.43 3.89
C PHE A 19 -39.10 -3.23 2.95
N ILE A 20 -38.56 -2.56 1.92
CA ILE A 20 -37.43 -3.08 1.17
C ILE A 20 -36.27 -3.07 2.13
N SER A 21 -36.05 -4.19 2.82
CA SER A 21 -34.81 -4.43 3.54
C SER A 21 -33.69 -4.49 2.53
N VAL A 22 -33.03 -3.36 2.28
CA VAL A 22 -31.75 -3.32 1.59
C VAL A 22 -30.78 -4.10 2.45
N SER A 23 -30.71 -5.40 2.19
CA SER A 23 -29.67 -6.26 2.75
C SER A 23 -28.35 -5.74 2.22
N CYS A 24 -27.73 -4.85 2.98
CA CYS A 24 -26.36 -4.44 2.77
C CYS A 24 -25.51 -5.70 2.96
N LYS A 25 -25.32 -6.48 1.88
CA LYS A 25 -24.33 -7.56 1.86
C LYS A 25 -23.00 -6.91 2.21
N LYS A 26 -22.62 -6.91 3.48
CA LYS A 26 -21.22 -6.70 3.88
C LYS A 26 -20.42 -7.62 2.96
N LYS A 27 -19.70 -7.03 1.99
CA LYS A 27 -18.65 -7.76 1.26
C LYS A 27 -17.84 -8.44 2.34
N SER A 28 -17.92 -9.77 2.41
CA SER A 28 -17.04 -10.53 3.27
C SER A 28 -15.64 -10.17 2.84
N GLN A 29 -15.00 -9.35 3.65
CA GLN A 29 -13.64 -8.92 3.39
C GLN A 29 -12.83 -10.21 3.47
N PHE A 30 -12.24 -10.61 2.34
CA PHE A 30 -11.54 -11.86 2.17
C PHE A 30 -10.32 -11.85 3.11
N PHE A 31 -10.48 -12.48 4.26
CA PHE A 31 -9.35 -12.81 5.13
C PHE A 31 -8.54 -13.92 4.46
N PRO A 32 -7.21 -13.76 4.36
CA PRO A 32 -6.36 -14.86 3.91
C PRO A 32 -6.54 -16.09 4.79
N GLU A 33 -6.49 -17.28 4.21
CA GLU A 33 -6.40 -18.53 4.94
C GLU A 33 -5.03 -18.61 5.65
N ASN A 34 -4.96 -19.24 6.82
CA ASN A 34 -3.73 -19.45 7.60
C ASN A 34 -3.11 -18.19 8.22
N LEU A 35 -3.92 -17.33 8.81
CA LEU A 35 -3.44 -16.19 9.58
C LEU A 35 -2.93 -16.59 10.96
N ILE A 36 -1.82 -15.99 11.37
CA ILE A 36 -1.21 -16.16 12.69
C ILE A 36 -1.51 -14.92 13.53
N LYS A 37 -2.10 -15.10 14.70
CA LYS A 37 -2.30 -13.98 15.64
C LYS A 37 -0.96 -13.61 16.27
N VAL A 38 -0.53 -12.34 16.11
CA VAL A 38 0.76 -11.83 16.59
C VAL A 38 0.58 -10.50 17.31
N ARG A 39 1.44 -10.20 18.27
CA ARG A 39 1.53 -8.89 18.91
C ARG A 39 2.81 -8.19 18.46
N VAL A 40 2.70 -6.90 18.10
CA VAL A 40 3.85 -6.06 17.75
C VAL A 40 4.43 -5.47 19.02
N LYS A 41 5.70 -5.75 19.29
CA LYS A 41 6.45 -5.22 20.44
C LYS A 41 6.99 -3.82 20.16
N LYS A 42 7.63 -3.63 19.00
CA LYS A 42 8.33 -2.39 18.66
C LYS A 42 8.35 -2.16 17.15
N VAL A 43 8.24 -0.92 16.72
CA VAL A 43 8.45 -0.51 15.34
C VAL A 43 9.90 -0.06 15.15
N LEU A 44 10.56 -0.54 14.09
CA LEU A 44 11.94 -0.16 13.74
C LEU A 44 11.99 0.98 12.72
N ASP A 45 11.14 0.89 11.70
CA ASP A 45 11.03 1.87 10.61
C ASP A 45 9.63 1.84 9.98
N GLY A 46 9.46 2.45 8.80
CA GLY A 46 8.15 2.55 8.14
C GLY A 46 7.57 1.21 7.69
N ASP A 47 8.37 0.16 7.55
CA ASP A 47 7.94 -1.13 7.00
C ASP A 47 8.51 -2.36 7.72
N THR A 48 9.15 -2.16 8.88
CA THR A 48 9.77 -3.24 9.68
C THR A 48 9.40 -3.11 11.15
N VAL A 49 8.97 -4.22 11.75
CA VAL A 49 8.59 -4.30 13.16
C VAL A 49 9.28 -5.48 13.86
N ILE A 50 9.31 -5.43 15.19
CA ILE A 50 9.67 -6.56 16.06
C ILE A 50 8.37 -7.10 16.68
N LEU A 51 8.14 -8.40 16.57
CA LEU A 51 7.06 -9.09 17.21
C LEU A 51 7.40 -9.42 18.67
N GLU A 52 6.39 -9.75 19.49
CA GLU A 52 6.56 -10.07 20.90
C GLU A 52 7.52 -11.26 21.14
N ASN A 53 7.55 -12.21 20.21
CA ASN A 53 8.46 -13.35 20.22
C ASN A 53 9.91 -13.03 19.78
N GLY A 54 10.24 -11.75 19.54
CA GLY A 54 11.55 -11.29 19.11
C GLY A 54 11.82 -11.34 17.60
N GLU A 55 10.93 -11.94 16.81
CA GLU A 55 11.09 -12.00 15.35
C GLU A 55 10.96 -10.62 14.70
N ARG A 56 11.82 -10.34 13.72
CA ARG A 56 11.71 -9.14 12.88
C ARG A 56 10.81 -9.45 11.68
N LEU A 57 9.76 -8.68 11.51
CA LEU A 57 8.85 -8.77 10.37
C LEU A 57 9.04 -7.59 9.43
N ARG A 58 9.33 -7.85 8.15
CA ARG A 58 9.39 -6.89 7.05
C ARG A 58 8.12 -7.01 6.20
N TYR A 59 7.40 -5.91 6.04
CA TYR A 59 6.20 -5.90 5.18
C TYR A 59 6.57 -6.17 3.73
N VAL A 60 5.75 -6.98 3.06
CA VAL A 60 6.02 -7.40 1.68
C VAL A 60 5.55 -6.38 0.66
N SER A 61 6.23 -6.32 -0.47
CA SER A 61 5.88 -5.50 -1.65
C SER A 61 5.81 -3.99 -1.42
N ILE A 62 6.21 -3.48 -0.26
CA ILE A 62 6.42 -2.07 -0.03
C ILE A 62 7.87 -1.79 0.38
N ASP A 63 8.30 -0.55 0.22
CA ASP A 63 9.64 -0.07 0.55
C ASP A 63 9.54 1.38 1.01
N THR A 64 9.77 1.65 2.30
CA THR A 64 9.78 3.02 2.83
C THR A 64 11.18 3.62 2.74
N PRO A 65 11.32 4.95 2.68
CA PRO A 65 12.63 5.59 2.81
C PRO A 65 13.30 5.23 4.14
N GLU A 66 14.63 5.22 4.16
CA GLU A 66 15.43 4.80 5.31
C GLU A 66 15.65 5.94 6.31
N LEU A 67 15.58 5.63 7.62
CA LEU A 67 15.75 6.60 8.70
C LEU A 67 17.21 7.07 8.91
N HIS A 68 18.21 6.31 8.40
CA HIS A 68 19.63 6.62 8.64
C HIS A 68 20.26 7.50 7.58
N THR A 69 19.44 8.15 6.73
CA THR A 69 19.90 9.11 5.73
C THR A 69 19.36 10.51 6.00
N PRO A 70 19.69 11.16 7.13
CA PRO A 70 19.03 12.42 7.54
C PRO A 70 19.27 13.60 6.59
N LYS A 71 20.29 13.54 5.74
CA LYS A 71 20.58 14.57 4.73
C LYS A 71 19.79 14.37 3.43
N ASN A 72 19.11 13.23 3.26
CA ASN A 72 18.31 12.97 2.06
C ASN A 72 16.94 13.65 2.15
N VAL A 73 16.49 14.23 1.05
CA VAL A 73 15.16 14.87 0.94
C VAL A 73 14.02 13.94 1.37
N LEU A 74 14.20 12.63 1.30
CA LEU A 74 13.23 11.63 1.71
C LEU A 74 13.18 11.38 3.21
N TYR A 75 14.10 11.92 4.02
CA TYR A 75 14.14 11.68 5.47
C TYR A 75 12.84 12.06 6.18
N ILE A 76 12.24 13.19 5.80
CA ILE A 76 10.95 13.62 6.37
C ILE A 76 9.83 12.58 6.15
N PHE A 77 9.85 11.91 4.99
CA PHE A 77 8.88 10.86 4.66
C PHE A 77 9.21 9.53 5.35
N ALA A 78 10.51 9.23 5.53
CA ALA A 78 10.95 8.09 6.35
C ALA A 78 10.44 8.22 7.79
N PHE A 79 10.62 9.41 8.38
CA PHE A 79 10.14 9.69 9.73
C PHE A 79 8.61 9.68 9.82
N SER A 80 7.92 10.20 8.79
CA SER A 80 6.46 10.15 8.71
C SER A 80 5.95 8.71 8.60
N ALA A 81 6.59 7.87 7.78
CA ALA A 81 6.26 6.45 7.64
C ALA A 81 6.47 5.70 8.97
N TYR A 82 7.59 5.94 9.64
CA TYR A 82 7.87 5.39 10.97
C TYR A 82 6.81 5.79 12.00
N LYS A 83 6.48 7.09 12.09
CA LYS A 83 5.46 7.59 13.03
C LYS A 83 4.09 6.98 12.74
N LEU A 84 3.71 6.90 11.46
CA LEU A 84 2.45 6.30 11.07
C LEU A 84 2.42 4.82 11.45
N ASN A 85 3.43 4.06 11.09
CA ASN A 85 3.55 2.64 11.42
C ASN A 85 3.47 2.43 12.94
N LYS A 86 4.24 3.20 13.71
CA LYS A 86 4.23 3.15 15.18
C LYS A 86 2.83 3.39 15.77
N LYS A 87 2.14 4.44 15.33
CA LYS A 87 0.76 4.75 15.75
C LYS A 87 -0.22 3.62 15.40
N LEU A 88 -0.03 2.99 14.24
CA LEU A 88 -0.91 1.92 13.77
C LEU A 88 -0.72 0.64 14.56
N VAL A 89 0.53 0.21 14.84
CA VAL A 89 0.78 -1.18 15.21
C VAL A 89 1.48 -1.40 16.56
N GLU A 90 2.28 -0.46 17.08
CA GLU A 90 3.08 -0.71 18.28
C GLU A 90 2.20 -1.04 19.49
N GLY A 91 2.53 -2.12 20.19
CA GLY A 91 1.81 -2.62 21.36
C GLY A 91 0.46 -3.30 21.06
N LYS A 92 0.09 -3.47 19.78
CA LYS A 92 -1.22 -4.02 19.39
C LYS A 92 -1.11 -5.42 18.79
N THR A 93 -2.25 -6.07 18.66
CA THR A 93 -2.39 -7.43 18.11
C THR A 93 -2.94 -7.38 16.69
N PHE A 94 -2.40 -8.23 15.80
CA PHE A 94 -2.72 -8.30 14.38
C PHE A 94 -2.83 -9.74 13.93
N TYR A 95 -3.35 -9.93 12.72
CA TYR A 95 -3.29 -11.17 11.98
C TYR A 95 -2.15 -11.08 10.95
N LEU A 96 -1.17 -11.98 11.07
CA LEU A 96 -0.01 -12.06 10.17
C LEU A 96 -0.28 -13.10 9.08
N GLU A 97 -0.17 -12.65 7.83
CA GLU A 97 -0.04 -13.54 6.67
C GLU A 97 1.42 -13.60 6.25
N LEU A 98 2.03 -14.78 6.30
CA LEU A 98 3.39 -14.97 5.79
C LEU A 98 3.40 -15.01 4.27
N SER A 99 4.40 -14.39 3.66
CA SER A 99 4.66 -14.50 2.22
C SER A 99 5.08 -15.91 1.84
N ILE A 100 4.93 -16.30 0.55
CA ILE A 100 5.43 -17.56 0.00
C ILE A 100 6.90 -17.76 0.36
N ARG A 101 7.73 -16.74 0.17
CA ARG A 101 9.09 -16.70 0.72
C ARG A 101 9.02 -16.17 2.15
N LYS A 102 9.11 -17.07 3.12
CA LYS A 102 8.89 -16.73 4.53
C LYS A 102 9.96 -15.80 5.13
N ARG A 103 11.22 -15.82 4.62
CA ARG A 103 12.33 -15.02 5.14
C ARG A 103 13.16 -14.40 4.02
N ASP A 104 13.75 -13.26 4.30
CA ASP A 104 14.75 -12.65 3.43
C ASP A 104 16.18 -13.15 3.74
N LYS A 105 17.17 -12.60 3.02
CA LYS A 105 18.59 -12.94 3.22
C LYS A 105 19.18 -12.49 4.58
N TYR A 106 18.46 -11.63 5.29
CA TYR A 106 18.84 -11.13 6.62
C TYR A 106 18.11 -11.87 7.76
N GLY A 107 17.37 -12.93 7.44
CA GLY A 107 16.61 -13.74 8.40
C GLY A 107 15.28 -13.15 8.84
N ARG A 108 14.91 -11.95 8.36
CA ARG A 108 13.62 -11.31 8.73
C ARG A 108 12.45 -12.09 8.14
N LEU A 109 11.36 -12.25 8.90
CA LEU A 109 10.10 -12.73 8.36
C LEU A 109 9.59 -11.77 7.28
N LEU A 110 9.02 -12.32 6.22
CA LEU A 110 8.34 -11.58 5.17
C LEU A 110 6.84 -11.89 5.25
N GLY A 111 6.04 -10.85 5.46
CA GLY A 111 4.60 -11.01 5.62
C GLY A 111 3.86 -9.69 5.63
N GLU A 112 2.57 -9.77 5.91
CA GLU A 112 1.67 -8.63 6.00
C GLU A 112 0.82 -8.72 7.27
N LEU A 113 0.65 -7.58 7.94
CA LEU A 113 -0.22 -7.44 9.11
C LEU A 113 -1.60 -6.94 8.69
N TYR A 114 -2.62 -7.64 9.17
CA TYR A 114 -4.01 -7.28 8.95
C TYR A 114 -4.71 -6.90 10.24
N PHE A 115 -5.49 -5.83 10.18
CA PHE A 115 -6.49 -5.52 11.19
C PHE A 115 -7.66 -6.51 11.12
N GLU A 116 -8.48 -6.57 12.17
CA GLU A 116 -9.68 -7.43 12.21
C GLU A 116 -10.67 -7.17 11.06
N ASN A 117 -10.70 -5.95 10.55
CA ASN A 117 -11.54 -5.58 9.40
C ASN A 117 -10.95 -6.01 8.04
N GLY A 118 -9.81 -6.73 8.00
CA GLY A 118 -9.14 -7.19 6.79
C GLY A 118 -8.31 -6.14 6.05
N THR A 119 -8.24 -4.91 6.54
CA THR A 119 -7.33 -3.89 6.00
C THR A 119 -5.90 -4.25 6.38
N SER A 120 -4.95 -4.16 5.45
CA SER A 120 -3.54 -4.36 5.78
C SER A 120 -2.85 -3.06 6.19
N VAL A 121 -1.82 -3.20 7.03
CA VAL A 121 -1.00 -2.05 7.46
C VAL A 121 -0.34 -1.38 6.27
N SER A 122 0.22 -2.18 5.34
CA SER A 122 0.83 -1.66 4.10
C SER A 122 -0.13 -0.87 3.24
N GLU A 123 -1.43 -1.24 3.17
CA GLU A 123 -2.43 -0.45 2.43
C GLU A 123 -2.53 0.98 2.93
N ILE A 124 -2.49 1.17 4.24
CA ILE A 124 -2.59 2.50 4.85
C ILE A 124 -1.34 3.30 4.53
N ILE A 125 -0.15 2.72 4.70
CA ILE A 125 1.13 3.39 4.44
C ILE A 125 1.24 3.81 2.96
N VAL A 126 0.83 2.92 2.04
CA VAL A 126 0.85 3.21 0.59
C VAL A 126 -0.19 4.28 0.21
N LYS A 127 -1.39 4.24 0.79
CA LYS A 127 -2.43 5.26 0.55
C LYS A 127 -2.00 6.67 0.97
N GLU A 128 -1.16 6.77 2.01
CA GLU A 128 -0.58 8.05 2.45
C GLU A 128 0.65 8.46 1.63
N GLY A 129 1.03 7.68 0.61
CA GLY A 129 2.20 7.96 -0.24
C GLY A 129 3.53 7.87 0.50
N LEU A 130 3.61 7.10 1.59
CA LEU A 130 4.79 6.98 2.44
C LEU A 130 5.64 5.74 2.14
N ALA A 131 5.27 4.96 1.14
CA ALA A 131 6.02 3.81 0.66
C ALA A 131 5.95 3.69 -0.86
N PHE A 132 7.01 3.13 -1.45
CA PHE A 132 7.03 2.66 -2.83
C PHE A 132 6.51 1.23 -2.90
N VAL A 133 5.67 0.93 -3.89
CA VAL A 133 5.24 -0.43 -4.17
C VAL A 133 6.27 -1.12 -5.04
N CYS A 134 6.87 -2.19 -4.52
CA CYS A 134 8.00 -2.87 -5.12
C CYS A 134 7.67 -4.33 -5.41
N TYR A 135 8.03 -4.79 -6.62
CA TYR A 135 7.90 -6.18 -6.98
C TYR A 135 9.05 -7.01 -6.41
N TYR A 136 8.71 -8.14 -5.80
CA TYR A 136 9.65 -9.18 -5.41
C TYR A 136 9.12 -10.55 -5.86
N PRO A 137 9.98 -11.48 -6.29
CA PRO A 137 9.56 -12.84 -6.60
C PRO A 137 8.78 -13.46 -5.42
N GLY A 138 7.61 -14.05 -5.71
CA GLY A 138 6.72 -14.62 -4.69
C GLY A 138 5.77 -13.62 -4.00
N SER A 139 5.85 -12.32 -4.31
CA SER A 139 4.98 -11.30 -3.70
C SER A 139 3.95 -10.70 -4.67
N SER A 140 3.69 -11.34 -5.79
CA SER A 140 2.83 -10.79 -6.87
C SER A 140 1.42 -10.43 -6.39
N LYS A 141 0.85 -11.17 -5.43
CA LYS A 141 -0.44 -10.88 -4.80
C LYS A 141 -0.46 -9.46 -4.20
N TYR A 142 0.50 -9.16 -3.33
CA TYR A 142 0.59 -7.88 -2.63
C TYR A 142 0.94 -6.74 -3.58
N TYR A 143 1.88 -6.98 -4.51
CA TYR A 143 2.23 -6.02 -5.54
C TYR A 143 1.01 -5.59 -6.37
N LYS A 144 0.19 -6.55 -6.84
CA LYS A 144 -1.04 -6.27 -7.59
C LYS A 144 -2.06 -5.52 -6.74
N LYS A 145 -2.18 -5.86 -5.45
CA LYS A 145 -3.10 -5.22 -4.50
C LYS A 145 -2.72 -3.76 -4.24
N TYR A 146 -1.42 -3.47 -4.05
CA TYR A 146 -0.97 -2.14 -3.62
C TYR A 146 -0.70 -1.16 -4.77
N LEU A 147 -0.38 -1.64 -5.97
CA LEU A 147 -0.07 -0.78 -7.10
C LEU A 147 -1.19 0.23 -7.48
N PRO A 148 -2.48 -0.14 -7.48
CA PRO A 148 -3.56 0.82 -7.68
C PRO A 148 -3.62 1.92 -6.60
N LEU A 149 -3.29 1.57 -5.36
CA LEU A 149 -3.24 2.51 -4.22
C LEU A 149 -2.11 3.51 -4.38
N GLN A 150 -0.92 3.04 -4.77
CA GLN A 150 0.20 3.92 -5.11
C GLN A 150 -0.15 4.87 -6.26
N ARG A 151 -0.78 4.38 -7.32
CA ARG A 151 -1.21 5.22 -8.45
C ARG A 151 -2.18 6.32 -8.01
N LYS A 152 -3.05 6.02 -7.06
CA LYS A 152 -3.96 7.02 -6.47
C LYS A 152 -3.17 8.05 -5.66
N ALA A 153 -2.30 7.62 -4.74
CA ALA A 153 -1.44 8.52 -3.95
C ALA A 153 -0.54 9.40 -4.85
N LEU A 154 -0.02 8.81 -5.93
CA LEU A 154 0.75 9.51 -6.95
C LEU A 154 -0.06 10.63 -7.64
N LYS A 155 -1.28 10.32 -8.08
CA LYS A 155 -2.20 11.31 -8.70
C LYS A 155 -2.55 12.44 -7.74
N GLU A 156 -2.72 12.13 -6.47
CA GLU A 156 -3.04 13.08 -5.41
C GLU A 156 -1.79 13.81 -4.86
N ARG A 157 -0.58 13.51 -5.38
CA ARG A 157 0.71 14.07 -4.92
C ARG A 157 0.93 13.89 -3.42
N LYS A 158 0.45 12.80 -2.84
CA LYS A 158 0.61 12.51 -1.43
C LYS A 158 2.03 12.07 -1.06
N GLY A 159 2.45 12.43 0.14
CA GLY A 159 3.70 11.96 0.74
C GLY A 159 4.90 12.17 -0.18
N ILE A 160 5.67 11.11 -0.43
CA ILE A 160 6.87 11.11 -1.28
C ILE A 160 6.56 11.64 -2.68
N PHE A 161 5.37 11.42 -3.20
CA PHE A 161 4.99 11.82 -4.55
C PHE A 161 4.78 13.33 -4.72
N SER A 162 4.71 14.10 -3.63
CA SER A 162 4.73 15.57 -3.68
C SER A 162 6.05 16.11 -4.23
N LEU A 163 7.14 15.35 -4.10
CA LEU A 163 8.46 15.71 -4.61
C LEU A 163 8.56 15.70 -6.14
N LEU A 164 7.64 15.00 -6.83
CA LEU A 164 7.70 14.86 -8.29
C LEU A 164 7.59 16.19 -9.04
N ASN A 165 7.03 17.21 -8.40
CA ASN A 165 6.99 18.56 -8.96
C ASN A 165 8.38 19.23 -9.02
N ARG A 166 9.37 18.71 -8.31
CA ARG A 166 10.75 19.22 -8.23
C ARG A 166 11.72 18.45 -9.11
N GLN A 167 11.28 17.36 -9.76
CA GLN A 167 12.18 16.54 -10.56
C GLN A 167 12.72 17.30 -11.78
N PRO A 168 13.99 17.08 -12.17
CA PRO A 168 14.54 17.57 -13.42
C PRO A 168 13.78 17.01 -14.63
N LYS A 169 13.55 17.86 -15.66
CA LYS A 169 12.68 17.49 -16.80
C LYS A 169 13.34 16.56 -17.81
N ASP A 170 14.66 16.60 -17.98
CA ASP A 170 15.35 15.95 -19.11
C ASP A 170 16.09 14.65 -18.74
N ILE A 171 15.69 14.02 -17.61
CA ILE A 171 16.31 12.79 -17.17
C ILE A 171 15.51 11.59 -17.69
N ILE A 172 16.20 10.71 -18.47
CA ILE A 172 15.69 9.42 -18.90
C ILE A 172 16.10 8.36 -17.89
N TYR A 173 15.15 7.83 -17.13
CA TYR A 173 15.39 6.76 -16.16
C TYR A 173 15.39 5.38 -16.84
N ILE A 174 16.22 4.47 -16.36
CA ILE A 174 16.41 3.14 -16.94
C ILE A 174 15.81 2.08 -16.01
N GLY A 175 14.81 1.37 -16.49
CA GLY A 175 14.17 0.27 -15.77
C GLY A 175 14.71 -1.10 -16.17
N ASN A 176 14.79 -1.99 -15.21
CA ASN A 176 15.06 -3.41 -15.42
C ASN A 176 13.73 -4.17 -15.51
N LYS A 177 13.40 -4.73 -16.69
CA LYS A 177 12.13 -5.47 -16.91
C LYS A 177 11.97 -6.69 -16.00
N LYS A 178 13.08 -7.31 -15.56
CA LYS A 178 13.06 -8.51 -14.71
C LYS A 178 12.76 -8.16 -13.24
N SER A 179 13.48 -7.19 -12.68
CA SER A 179 13.36 -6.82 -11.26
C SER A 179 12.29 -5.78 -10.96
N LYS A 180 11.77 -5.11 -11.99
CA LYS A 180 10.88 -3.94 -11.83
C LYS A 180 11.51 -2.81 -11.00
N ARG A 181 12.85 -2.70 -11.04
CA ARG A 181 13.58 -1.56 -10.46
C ARG A 181 13.94 -0.57 -11.56
N PHE A 182 13.89 0.72 -11.24
CA PHE A 182 14.42 1.76 -12.12
C PHE A 182 15.61 2.48 -11.47
N HIS A 183 16.45 3.06 -12.29
CA HIS A 183 17.74 3.65 -11.93
C HIS A 183 17.88 5.01 -12.57
N HIS A 184 18.64 5.90 -11.92
CA HIS A 184 19.15 7.10 -12.56
C HIS A 184 20.17 6.73 -13.66
N PRO A 185 20.27 7.46 -14.77
CA PRO A 185 21.20 7.11 -15.86
C PRO A 185 22.67 7.05 -15.43
N ALA A 186 23.07 7.87 -14.48
CA ALA A 186 24.42 7.86 -13.91
C ALA A 186 24.71 6.69 -12.94
N CYS A 187 23.71 5.83 -12.66
CA CYS A 187 23.89 4.72 -11.75
C CYS A 187 24.78 3.63 -12.36
N PRO A 188 25.87 3.17 -11.72
CA PRO A 188 26.75 2.13 -12.24
C PRO A 188 26.03 0.81 -12.55
N GLU A 189 24.98 0.47 -11.80
CA GLU A 189 24.20 -0.75 -11.98
C GLU A 189 23.46 -0.82 -13.32
N VAL A 190 23.26 0.32 -14.00
CA VAL A 190 22.62 0.37 -15.32
C VAL A 190 23.38 -0.46 -16.37
N LYS A 191 24.71 -0.55 -16.26
CA LYS A 191 25.56 -1.35 -17.18
C LYS A 191 25.24 -2.85 -17.08
N LYS A 192 24.79 -3.33 -15.93
CA LYS A 192 24.46 -4.76 -15.68
C LYS A 192 23.06 -5.16 -16.16
N ILE A 193 22.20 -4.19 -16.55
CA ILE A 193 20.82 -4.46 -16.93
C ILE A 193 20.77 -5.01 -18.35
N LYS A 194 20.41 -6.28 -18.51
CA LYS A 194 20.26 -6.94 -19.82
C LYS A 194 18.95 -6.56 -20.54
N ARG A 195 17.83 -6.43 -19.81
CA ARG A 195 16.49 -6.14 -20.38
C ARG A 195 16.00 -4.78 -19.91
N LYS A 196 16.40 -3.74 -20.65
CA LYS A 196 16.10 -2.35 -20.33
C LYS A 196 14.72 -1.91 -20.80
N ILE A 197 14.16 -0.93 -20.11
CA ILE A 197 13.04 -0.08 -20.52
C ILE A 197 13.39 1.35 -20.08
N TYR A 198 12.88 2.34 -20.78
CA TYR A 198 13.19 3.75 -20.53
C TYR A 198 11.94 4.49 -20.10
N PHE A 199 12.10 5.44 -19.18
CA PHE A 199 11.05 6.28 -18.67
C PHE A 199 11.46 7.76 -18.78
N LYS A 200 10.56 8.57 -19.29
CA LYS A 200 10.78 10.02 -19.45
C LYS A 200 10.66 10.80 -18.13
N SER A 201 10.19 10.16 -17.07
CA SER A 201 10.02 10.76 -15.75
C SER A 201 9.93 9.71 -14.64
N LEU A 202 10.14 10.14 -13.37
CA LEU A 202 9.86 9.31 -12.20
C LEU A 202 8.38 8.91 -12.14
N GLU A 203 7.50 9.84 -12.49
CA GLU A 203 6.05 9.58 -12.51
C GLU A 203 5.70 8.43 -13.46
N GLU A 204 6.26 8.43 -14.68
CA GLU A 204 6.05 7.35 -15.64
C GLU A 204 6.53 6.01 -15.10
N ALA A 205 7.71 5.98 -14.44
CA ALA A 205 8.24 4.76 -13.84
C ALA A 205 7.32 4.23 -12.74
N PHE A 206 6.83 5.08 -11.84
CA PHE A 206 5.89 4.70 -10.79
C PHE A 206 4.53 4.26 -11.34
N LEU A 207 3.98 4.95 -12.33
CA LEU A 207 2.72 4.56 -12.99
C LEU A 207 2.81 3.18 -13.63
N LYS A 208 3.97 2.84 -14.22
CA LYS A 208 4.25 1.50 -14.79
C LYS A 208 4.62 0.45 -13.73
N GLY A 209 4.59 0.82 -12.44
CA GLY A 209 4.83 -0.07 -11.32
C GLY A 209 6.30 -0.42 -11.10
N TYR A 210 7.21 0.44 -11.51
CA TYR A 210 8.62 0.29 -11.18
C TYR A 210 8.93 1.01 -9.87
N CYS A 211 9.84 0.42 -9.10
CA CYS A 211 10.28 0.88 -7.81
C CYS A 211 11.73 1.39 -7.94
N PRO A 212 12.15 2.44 -7.21
CA PRO A 212 13.51 2.93 -7.29
C PRO A 212 14.53 1.87 -6.84
N SER A 213 15.68 1.85 -7.50
CA SER A 213 16.79 1.00 -7.06
C SER A 213 17.45 1.61 -5.83
N ARG A 214 17.68 0.81 -4.78
CA ARG A 214 18.31 1.27 -3.54
C ARG A 214 19.74 1.74 -3.77
N GLU A 215 20.47 1.08 -4.67
CA GLU A 215 21.85 1.41 -5.01
C GLU A 215 22.02 2.80 -5.65
N CYS A 216 20.92 3.39 -6.13
CA CYS A 216 20.93 4.69 -6.81
C CYS A 216 19.93 5.66 -6.18
N PHE A 217 19.49 5.40 -4.97
CA PHE A 217 18.42 6.14 -4.32
C PHE A 217 18.76 7.64 -4.22
N ASP A 218 19.98 7.96 -3.79
CA ASP A 218 20.45 9.34 -3.66
C ASP A 218 20.54 10.06 -5.01
N LEU A 219 20.95 9.36 -6.08
CA LEU A 219 20.95 9.92 -7.43
C LEU A 219 19.53 10.17 -7.98
N ILE A 220 18.57 9.30 -7.63
CA ILE A 220 17.18 9.43 -8.09
C ILE A 220 16.49 10.63 -7.44
N PHE A 221 16.82 10.94 -6.18
CA PHE A 221 16.16 11.97 -5.36
C PHE A 221 17.11 13.11 -4.95
N SER A 222 18.08 13.45 -5.80
CA SER A 222 19.07 14.50 -5.56
C SER A 222 18.61 15.93 -5.93
N PHE A 223 17.32 16.21 -5.93
CA PHE A 223 16.72 17.49 -6.34
C PHE A 223 15.94 18.18 -5.21
#